data_cbac30a4cb73705b7e41463bcab466e0
#
_entry.id   cbac30a4cb73705b7e41463bcab466e0
#
_cell.length_a   1.000
_cell.length_b   1.000
_cell.length_c   1.000
_cell.angle_alpha   90.00
_cell.angle_beta   90.00
_cell.angle_gamma   90.00
#
_symmetry.space_group_name_H-M   'P 1'
#
loop_
_entity.id
_entity.type
_entity.pdbx_description
1 polymer ?
#
loop_
_entity_poly.entity_id
_entity_poly.type
_entity_poly.pdbx_seq_one_letter_code
_entity_poly.pdbx_strand_id
1 'polypeptide(L)'
;MKKVGIVASDSSEEKAVALLQEGFESEARAEDLVLMKNRIGHQVLGVLRGGAGLDESLKVGAYRPTIAFAKKGGAPSGAREIFSFSVQVLGSVLPDSNGIGKNRTIIAPRSDIMLLEEGDKPSPLDMIVGKKEVEWLPKSHYEDRPSWPIPAETKYLNYHIGVFGSTGCGKSFLARFSVVPMFLEAKYRVLVLDWSGVDYAPFYNSKVTRIREVALDEAAVVQYLATKMQHWGYHGTYRSDNEILSQLQDFVGESWQAKVASFKTAADLRTALHDEIEQGLQDSAGNKTQLLANWTRNFERGFRKLTEEHVKVVMGRKTVEELVSNLKDISVIDMHEVGTDEKLSFFSTLANHLTDLMDSGQELRLALVIDEGPQYCPWEPKGLQYEATELIKGMCALGRKHKLSVAMLSQGISGDIGINAAVRRNLNTQFFGRIHPLDMMEAGNWLSPYGISPEDLLSMEPGHFYYSGRMNPSPIPLLMTFKAEG
;
A
#
# COMPACT_ATOMS: atom_id res chain seq x y z
N MET A 1 34.41 -10.91 2.81
CA MET A 1 33.97 -11.13 4.23
C MET A 1 35.04 -10.68 5.19
N LYS A 2 34.69 -9.87 6.17
CA LYS A 2 35.63 -9.27 7.12
C LYS A 2 35.17 -9.57 8.55
N LYS A 3 36.09 -10.02 9.43
CA LYS A 3 35.78 -10.20 10.83
C LYS A 3 35.72 -8.83 11.52
N VAL A 4 34.58 -8.54 12.16
CA VAL A 4 34.34 -7.25 12.84
C VAL A 4 34.10 -7.38 14.31
N GLY A 5 33.92 -8.62 14.84
CA GLY A 5 33.64 -8.85 16.24
C GLY A 5 33.40 -10.31 16.56
N ILE A 6 32.79 -10.53 17.71
CA ILE A 6 32.41 -11.85 18.21
C ILE A 6 30.99 -11.81 18.76
N VAL A 7 30.36 -12.97 18.85
CA VAL A 7 29.09 -13.14 19.55
C VAL A 7 29.31 -13.03 21.04
N ALA A 8 28.60 -12.14 21.72
CA ALA A 8 28.60 -11.96 23.15
C ALA A 8 27.81 -13.08 23.88
N SER A 9 27.66 -12.98 25.21
CA SER A 9 26.74 -13.80 25.98
C SER A 9 25.27 -13.53 25.63
N ASP A 10 24.37 -14.37 26.16
CA ASP A 10 22.90 -14.21 26.00
C ASP A 10 22.38 -14.38 24.58
N SER A 11 23.00 -15.29 23.83
CA SER A 11 22.52 -15.69 22.50
C SER A 11 21.45 -16.79 22.59
N SER A 12 20.55 -16.79 21.63
CA SER A 12 19.51 -17.81 21.41
C SER A 12 19.61 -18.39 19.99
N GLU A 13 18.60 -19.14 19.57
CA GLU A 13 18.45 -19.58 18.16
C GLU A 13 17.98 -18.49 17.23
N GLU A 14 17.34 -17.43 17.74
CA GLU A 14 16.73 -16.36 16.95
C GLU A 14 17.44 -15.01 17.09
N LYS A 15 18.21 -14.83 18.16
CA LYS A 15 18.88 -13.56 18.48
C LYS A 15 20.26 -13.77 19.04
N ALA A 16 21.16 -12.84 18.75
CA ALA A 16 22.48 -12.76 19.35
C ALA A 16 22.87 -11.29 19.56
N VAL A 17 23.98 -11.06 20.25
CA VAL A 17 24.61 -9.74 20.37
C VAL A 17 25.98 -9.81 19.73
N ALA A 18 26.25 -8.96 18.77
CA ALA A 18 27.56 -8.76 18.18
C ALA A 18 28.33 -7.75 19.02
N LEU A 19 29.39 -8.21 19.67
CA LEU A 19 30.37 -7.34 20.32
C LEU A 19 31.44 -6.98 19.30
N LEU A 20 31.56 -5.70 18.95
CA LEU A 20 32.55 -5.24 17.99
C LEU A 20 33.95 -5.28 18.57
N GLN A 21 34.90 -5.59 17.73
CA GLN A 21 36.32 -5.59 18.08
C GLN A 21 36.85 -4.15 17.94
N GLU A 22 37.78 -3.77 18.82
CA GLU A 22 38.44 -2.46 18.81
C GLU A 22 39.04 -2.16 17.42
N GLY A 23 38.75 -0.97 16.89
CA GLY A 23 39.15 -0.52 15.57
C GLY A 23 38.18 -0.88 14.42
N PHE A 24 37.09 -1.59 14.71
CA PHE A 24 36.08 -1.96 13.72
C PHE A 24 34.71 -1.31 13.99
N GLU A 25 34.61 -0.43 14.97
CA GLU A 25 33.38 0.21 15.40
C GLU A 25 32.72 1.09 14.31
N SER A 26 33.53 1.66 13.43
CA SER A 26 33.06 2.48 12.31
C SER A 26 32.72 1.69 11.05
N GLU A 27 33.03 0.39 11.01
CA GLU A 27 32.85 -0.43 9.82
C GLU A 27 31.53 -1.18 9.79
N ALA A 28 30.96 -1.48 10.95
CA ALA A 28 29.68 -2.14 11.09
C ALA A 28 28.55 -1.09 11.26
N ARG A 29 27.45 -1.27 10.55
CA ARG A 29 26.27 -0.41 10.59
C ARG A 29 25.00 -1.21 10.85
N ALA A 30 23.95 -0.53 11.28
CA ALA A 30 22.63 -1.14 11.30
C ALA A 30 22.26 -1.61 9.88
N GLU A 31 21.51 -2.70 9.79
CA GLU A 31 21.12 -3.41 8.56
C GLU A 31 22.27 -4.13 7.81
N ASP A 32 23.52 -4.08 8.28
CA ASP A 32 24.56 -4.92 7.70
C ASP A 32 24.28 -6.41 7.93
N LEU A 33 24.53 -7.21 6.88
CA LEU A 33 24.36 -8.66 6.90
C LEU A 33 25.64 -9.36 7.34
N VAL A 34 25.53 -10.30 8.28
CA VAL A 34 26.66 -10.98 8.91
C VAL A 34 26.50 -12.50 8.94
N LEU A 35 27.61 -13.19 8.93
CA LEU A 35 27.69 -14.61 9.22
C LEU A 35 28.31 -14.86 10.59
N MET A 36 27.75 -15.83 11.32
CA MET A 36 28.24 -16.34 12.59
C MET A 36 28.08 -17.85 12.62
N LYS A 37 28.46 -18.52 13.72
CA LYS A 37 28.29 -19.96 13.84
C LYS A 37 27.36 -20.32 15.00
N ASN A 38 26.53 -21.34 14.80
CA ASN A 38 25.79 -21.94 15.88
C ASN A 38 26.66 -23.00 16.62
N ARG A 39 26.12 -23.56 17.72
CA ARG A 39 26.85 -24.50 18.60
C ARG A 39 27.35 -25.77 17.89
N ILE A 40 26.71 -26.18 16.81
CA ILE A 40 27.16 -27.36 16.03
C ILE A 40 28.05 -26.99 14.85
N GLY A 41 28.47 -25.72 14.75
CA GLY A 41 29.41 -25.23 13.74
C GLY A 41 28.83 -24.83 12.40
N HIS A 42 27.50 -24.88 12.22
CA HIS A 42 26.86 -24.39 11.00
C HIS A 42 26.93 -22.87 10.91
N GLN A 43 27.12 -22.34 9.72
CA GLN A 43 27.04 -20.92 9.49
C GLN A 43 25.58 -20.45 9.62
N VAL A 44 25.39 -19.28 10.19
CA VAL A 44 24.09 -18.64 10.41
C VAL A 44 24.15 -17.23 9.88
N LEU A 45 23.21 -16.90 9.01
CA LEU A 45 23.03 -15.57 8.46
C LEU A 45 22.20 -14.73 9.44
N GLY A 46 22.63 -13.51 9.71
CA GLY A 46 21.94 -12.55 10.56
C GLY A 46 22.06 -11.13 10.02
N VAL A 47 21.29 -10.22 10.57
CA VAL A 47 21.33 -8.78 10.30
C VAL A 47 21.59 -8.01 11.59
N LEU A 48 22.45 -7.00 11.52
CA LEU A 48 22.77 -6.11 12.65
C LEU A 48 21.65 -5.06 12.81
N ARG A 49 21.13 -4.93 14.03
CA ARG A 49 20.09 -3.94 14.38
C ARG A 49 20.33 -3.41 15.78
N GLY A 50 19.83 -2.22 16.08
CA GLY A 50 19.86 -1.64 17.41
C GLY A 50 21.28 -1.51 17.98
N GLY A 51 22.12 -0.66 17.38
CA GLY A 51 23.47 -0.39 17.87
C GLY A 51 23.48 0.29 19.23
N ALA A 52 24.45 -0.09 20.09
CA ALA A 52 24.64 0.50 21.42
C ALA A 52 26.13 0.69 21.74
N GLY A 53 26.44 1.86 22.27
CA GLY A 53 27.74 2.14 22.91
C GLY A 53 27.56 2.20 24.42
N LEU A 54 28.39 1.53 25.16
CA LEU A 54 28.34 1.45 26.62
C LEU A 54 29.72 1.66 27.21
N ASP A 55 29.85 2.54 28.19
CA ASP A 55 30.95 2.60 29.14
C ASP A 55 30.36 2.58 30.55
N GLU A 56 30.54 1.47 31.23
CA GLU A 56 30.07 1.27 32.62
C GLU A 56 30.64 2.33 33.59
N SER A 57 31.83 2.84 33.33
CA SER A 57 32.48 3.87 34.18
C SER A 57 31.83 5.24 34.07
N LEU A 58 31.09 5.50 32.96
CA LEU A 58 30.42 6.75 32.68
C LEU A 58 28.89 6.71 32.93
N LYS A 59 28.36 5.62 33.50
CA LYS A 59 26.95 5.44 33.79
C LYS A 59 26.39 6.55 34.69
N VAL A 60 25.46 7.36 34.16
CA VAL A 60 24.83 8.48 34.87
C VAL A 60 23.97 7.94 36.04
N GLY A 61 24.02 8.63 37.19
CA GLY A 61 23.25 8.28 38.38
C GLY A 61 24.04 7.52 39.45
N ALA A 62 25.30 7.15 39.21
CA ALA A 62 26.22 6.59 40.22
C ALA A 62 27.42 7.55 40.40
N TYR A 63 27.83 7.76 41.67
CA TYR A 63 29.05 8.51 41.89
C TYR A 63 30.25 7.63 41.50
N ARG A 64 30.97 8.06 40.45
CA ARG A 64 32.19 7.41 39.98
C ARG A 64 33.27 8.47 39.74
N PRO A 65 34.55 8.22 40.10
CA PRO A 65 35.65 9.17 39.87
C PRO A 65 35.76 9.56 38.39
N THR A 66 35.54 8.61 37.48
CA THR A 66 35.55 8.83 36.01
C THR A 66 34.54 9.87 35.56
N ILE A 67 33.30 9.83 36.11
CA ILE A 67 32.27 10.83 35.81
C ILE A 67 32.69 12.21 36.35
N ALA A 68 33.26 12.28 37.55
CA ALA A 68 33.71 13.54 38.11
C ALA A 68 34.87 14.15 37.31
N PHE A 69 35.77 13.30 36.78
CA PHE A 69 36.83 13.70 35.89
C PHE A 69 36.34 14.20 34.55
N ALA A 70 35.43 13.48 33.89
CA ALA A 70 34.80 13.88 32.63
C ALA A 70 34.01 15.20 32.81
N LYS A 71 33.28 15.37 33.93
CA LYS A 71 32.52 16.59 34.22
C LYS A 71 33.43 17.82 34.32
N LYS A 72 34.72 17.67 34.67
CA LYS A 72 35.73 18.72 34.72
C LYS A 72 36.44 18.95 33.37
N GLY A 73 36.03 18.31 32.32
CA GLY A 73 36.62 18.40 30.99
C GLY A 73 37.82 17.47 30.75
N GLY A 74 38.07 16.52 31.64
CA GLY A 74 39.07 15.49 31.40
C GLY A 74 38.55 14.41 30.42
N ALA A 75 39.44 13.79 29.65
CA ALA A 75 39.14 12.67 28.78
C ALA A 75 39.42 11.36 29.51
N PRO A 76 38.38 10.59 29.94
CA PRO A 76 38.58 9.26 30.51
C PRO A 76 39.22 8.30 29.48
N SER A 77 39.91 7.28 29.95
CA SER A 77 40.40 6.19 29.10
C SER A 77 39.22 5.47 28.43
N GLY A 78 39.24 5.27 27.14
CA GLY A 78 38.25 4.48 26.36
C GLY A 78 38.39 2.97 26.54
N ALA A 79 39.29 2.50 27.40
CA ALA A 79 39.57 1.06 27.60
C ALA A 79 38.38 0.20 28.10
N ARG A 80 37.27 0.83 28.47
CA ARG A 80 36.01 0.18 28.92
C ARG A 80 34.83 0.44 28.02
N GLU A 81 35.04 1.09 26.88
CA GLU A 81 34.03 1.28 25.90
C GLU A 81 33.69 -0.04 25.20
N ILE A 82 32.42 -0.30 25.07
CA ILE A 82 31.88 -1.49 24.40
C ILE A 82 30.87 -1.03 23.35
N PHE A 83 31.12 -1.40 22.11
CA PHE A 83 30.18 -1.17 21.01
C PHE A 83 29.57 -2.50 20.57
N SER A 84 28.26 -2.53 20.42
CA SER A 84 27.53 -3.75 20.11
C SER A 84 26.34 -3.49 19.23
N PHE A 85 25.91 -4.53 18.52
CA PHE A 85 24.64 -4.58 17.80
C PHE A 85 23.82 -5.78 18.25
N SER A 86 22.51 -5.63 18.26
CA SER A 86 21.61 -6.78 18.27
C SER A 86 21.68 -7.47 16.91
N VAL A 87 21.76 -8.80 16.90
CA VAL A 87 21.74 -9.60 15.67
C VAL A 87 20.42 -10.34 15.61
N GLN A 88 19.62 -10.03 14.59
CA GLN A 88 18.42 -10.80 14.27
C GLN A 88 18.80 -11.92 13.30
N VAL A 89 18.50 -13.17 13.66
CA VAL A 89 18.85 -14.34 12.86
C VAL A 89 17.88 -14.53 11.69
N LEU A 90 18.42 -14.65 10.48
CA LEU A 90 17.66 -15.01 9.29
C LEU A 90 17.54 -16.54 9.13
N GLY A 91 18.61 -17.27 9.40
CA GLY A 91 18.61 -18.73 9.32
C GLY A 91 19.98 -19.36 9.25
N SER A 92 20.03 -20.67 9.39
CA SER A 92 21.26 -21.46 9.18
C SER A 92 21.48 -21.69 7.69
N VAL A 93 22.71 -21.53 7.21
CA VAL A 93 23.11 -21.86 5.84
C VAL A 93 23.10 -23.38 5.68
N LEU A 94 22.38 -23.84 4.66
CA LEU A 94 22.23 -25.25 4.36
C LEU A 94 23.39 -25.74 3.47
N PRO A 95 24.17 -26.78 3.86
CA PRO A 95 25.33 -27.23 3.11
C PRO A 95 25.03 -27.61 1.65
N ASP A 96 23.86 -28.21 1.40
CA ASP A 96 23.51 -28.79 0.12
C ASP A 96 22.86 -27.81 -0.88
N SER A 97 22.54 -26.59 -0.45
CA SER A 97 21.74 -25.65 -1.27
C SER A 97 22.27 -24.24 -1.33
N ASN A 98 23.30 -23.91 -0.56
CA ASN A 98 23.73 -22.52 -0.30
C ASN A 98 22.57 -21.61 0.16
N GLY A 99 21.38 -22.15 0.45
CA GLY A 99 20.23 -21.44 0.95
C GLY A 99 20.20 -21.44 2.48
N ILE A 100 19.26 -20.66 3.04
CA ILE A 100 19.03 -20.67 4.50
C ILE A 100 17.81 -21.50 4.86
N GLY A 101 17.90 -22.18 6.01
CA GLY A 101 16.79 -22.84 6.67
C GLY A 101 16.59 -22.28 8.09
N LYS A 102 15.46 -22.60 8.74
CA LYS A 102 15.22 -22.15 10.11
C LYS A 102 16.36 -22.63 11.01
N ASN A 103 17.06 -21.69 11.67
CA ASN A 103 18.02 -22.05 12.70
C ASN A 103 17.28 -22.59 13.93
N ARG A 104 17.66 -23.76 14.40
CA ARG A 104 17.08 -24.44 15.57
C ARG A 104 18.11 -24.69 16.70
N THR A 105 19.28 -24.11 16.54
CA THR A 105 20.41 -24.35 17.45
C THR A 105 20.95 -23.02 17.95
N ILE A 106 21.20 -22.92 19.23
CA ILE A 106 21.73 -21.71 19.88
C ILE A 106 22.98 -21.23 19.15
N ILE A 107 23.05 -19.92 18.90
CA ILE A 107 24.26 -19.28 18.35
C ILE A 107 25.42 -19.46 19.37
N ALA A 108 26.58 -19.85 18.88
CA ALA A 108 27.70 -20.09 19.75
C ALA A 108 28.32 -18.77 20.28
N PRO A 109 28.31 -18.51 21.59
CA PRO A 109 29.07 -17.40 22.13
C PRO A 109 30.56 -17.51 21.74
N ARG A 110 31.18 -16.35 21.53
CA ARG A 110 32.57 -16.21 21.02
C ARG A 110 32.78 -16.63 19.57
N SER A 111 31.75 -17.06 18.83
CA SER A 111 31.91 -17.24 17.39
C SER A 111 32.20 -15.90 16.72
N ASP A 112 33.00 -15.94 15.67
CA ASP A 112 33.32 -14.73 14.89
C ASP A 112 32.09 -14.15 14.23
N ILE A 113 31.96 -12.83 14.23
CA ILE A 113 31.00 -12.07 13.41
C ILE A 113 31.75 -11.65 12.16
N MET A 114 31.29 -12.19 11.04
CA MET A 114 31.85 -11.93 9.71
C MET A 114 30.92 -11.01 8.92
N LEU A 115 31.33 -9.78 8.70
CA LEU A 115 30.62 -8.82 7.86
C LEU A 115 30.65 -9.29 6.40
N LEU A 116 29.50 -9.29 5.75
CA LEU A 116 29.37 -9.58 4.32
C LEU A 116 29.53 -8.29 3.53
N GLU A 117 30.32 -8.36 2.45
CA GLU A 117 30.65 -7.23 1.60
C GLU A 117 30.16 -7.47 0.15
N GLU A 118 29.98 -6.38 -0.59
CA GLU A 118 29.69 -6.50 -2.04
C GLU A 118 30.82 -7.26 -2.74
N GLY A 119 30.54 -8.25 -3.47
CA GLY A 119 31.54 -9.11 -4.10
C GLY A 119 31.74 -10.47 -3.45
N ASP A 120 31.27 -10.66 -2.21
CA ASP A 120 31.23 -11.99 -1.61
C ASP A 120 30.27 -12.92 -2.37
N LYS A 121 30.64 -14.17 -2.54
CA LYS A 121 29.87 -15.19 -3.25
C LYS A 121 29.70 -16.45 -2.40
N PRO A 122 28.48 -16.97 -2.26
CA PRO A 122 27.22 -16.37 -2.70
C PRO A 122 26.92 -15.06 -1.94
N SER A 123 26.17 -14.16 -2.56
CA SER A 123 25.70 -12.96 -1.84
C SER A 123 24.73 -13.36 -0.71
N PRO A 124 24.53 -12.53 0.32
CA PRO A 124 23.58 -12.86 1.37
C PRO A 124 22.14 -13.00 0.84
N LEU A 125 21.76 -12.27 -0.22
CA LEU A 125 20.44 -12.40 -0.82
C LEU A 125 20.32 -13.71 -1.63
N ASP A 126 21.38 -14.16 -2.30
CA ASP A 126 21.43 -15.50 -2.92
C ASP A 126 21.24 -16.61 -1.85
N MET A 127 21.83 -16.45 -0.65
CA MET A 127 21.61 -17.37 0.47
C MET A 127 20.14 -17.37 0.93
N ILE A 128 19.50 -16.19 1.03
CA ILE A 128 18.07 -16.07 1.38
C ILE A 128 17.20 -16.77 0.36
N VAL A 129 17.47 -16.60 -0.92
CA VAL A 129 16.75 -17.23 -2.02
C VAL A 129 16.96 -18.74 -2.02
N GLY A 130 18.21 -19.20 -1.96
CA GLY A 130 18.55 -20.62 -2.01
C GLY A 130 18.01 -21.30 -3.27
N LYS A 131 17.08 -22.27 -3.10
CA LYS A 131 16.42 -23.01 -4.19
C LYS A 131 15.01 -22.48 -4.52
N LYS A 132 14.58 -21.37 -3.93
CA LYS A 132 13.26 -20.79 -4.22
C LYS A 132 13.24 -20.20 -5.62
N GLU A 133 12.12 -20.35 -6.31
CA GLU A 133 11.84 -19.63 -7.55
C GLU A 133 11.49 -18.19 -7.23
N VAL A 134 12.37 -17.27 -7.58
CA VAL A 134 12.21 -15.84 -7.37
C VAL A 134 12.53 -15.07 -8.64
N GLU A 135 11.92 -13.91 -8.77
CA GLU A 135 12.34 -12.84 -9.66
C GLU A 135 12.99 -11.73 -8.82
N TRP A 136 13.61 -10.78 -9.48
CA TRP A 136 14.23 -9.64 -8.81
C TRP A 136 13.33 -8.42 -8.96
N LEU A 137 13.09 -7.69 -7.86
CA LEU A 137 12.34 -6.44 -7.93
C LEU A 137 13.07 -5.45 -8.85
N PRO A 138 12.41 -4.99 -9.93
CA PRO A 138 13.04 -4.08 -10.89
C PRO A 138 13.66 -2.86 -10.20
N LYS A 139 14.86 -2.50 -10.62
CA LYS A 139 15.62 -1.34 -10.14
C LYS A 139 15.85 -1.25 -8.62
N SER A 140 15.56 -2.32 -7.87
CA SER A 140 15.64 -2.35 -6.41
C SER A 140 16.84 -3.14 -5.92
N HIS A 141 17.47 -2.66 -4.85
CA HIS A 141 18.59 -3.32 -4.22
C HIS A 141 18.54 -3.14 -2.69
N TYR A 142 19.30 -3.97 -1.98
CA TYR A 142 19.41 -3.90 -0.52
C TYR A 142 20.17 -2.63 -0.11
N GLU A 143 19.52 -1.77 0.66
CA GLU A 143 20.09 -0.52 1.16
C GLU A 143 21.11 0.11 0.20
N ASP A 144 22.32 0.42 0.66
CA ASP A 144 23.43 0.97 -0.12
C ASP A 144 24.28 -0.11 -0.83
N ARG A 145 23.69 -1.24 -1.19
CA ARG A 145 24.37 -2.37 -1.84
C ARG A 145 23.83 -2.63 -3.25
N PRO A 146 24.22 -1.83 -4.26
CA PRO A 146 23.67 -1.96 -5.63
C PRO A 146 23.86 -3.33 -6.29
N SER A 147 24.84 -4.10 -5.84
CA SER A 147 25.08 -5.46 -6.33
C SER A 147 24.21 -6.54 -5.68
N TRP A 148 23.36 -6.17 -4.73
CA TRP A 148 22.44 -7.07 -4.03
C TRP A 148 20.98 -6.75 -4.40
N PRO A 149 20.48 -7.27 -5.56
CA PRO A 149 19.10 -7.03 -5.97
C PRO A 149 18.11 -7.65 -4.98
N ILE A 150 16.95 -7.06 -4.84
CA ILE A 150 15.90 -7.53 -3.92
C ILE A 150 15.11 -8.68 -4.56
N PRO A 151 15.06 -9.86 -3.92
CA PRO A 151 14.30 -10.99 -4.45
C PRO A 151 12.81 -10.90 -4.13
N ALA A 152 11.97 -11.41 -5.04
CA ALA A 152 10.53 -11.49 -4.88
C ALA A 152 9.96 -12.80 -5.40
N GLU A 153 9.15 -13.48 -4.59
CA GLU A 153 8.37 -14.63 -5.02
C GLU A 153 7.10 -14.17 -5.74
N THR A 154 7.17 -13.96 -7.05
CA THR A 154 6.09 -13.39 -7.89
C THR A 154 4.82 -14.23 -7.93
N LYS A 155 4.88 -15.50 -7.54
CA LYS A 155 3.67 -16.35 -7.34
C LYS A 155 2.70 -15.79 -6.28
N TYR A 156 3.16 -14.87 -5.42
CA TYR A 156 2.35 -14.21 -4.39
C TYR A 156 1.87 -12.80 -4.78
N LEU A 157 2.04 -12.37 -6.02
CA LEU A 157 1.57 -11.06 -6.50
C LEU A 157 0.07 -10.86 -6.27
N ASN A 158 -0.73 -11.91 -6.46
CA ASN A 158 -2.17 -11.89 -6.22
C ASN A 158 -2.60 -11.90 -4.73
N TYR A 159 -1.64 -11.79 -3.80
CA TYR A 159 -1.91 -11.63 -2.37
C TYR A 159 -1.92 -10.17 -1.91
N HIS A 160 -1.96 -9.26 -2.85
CA HIS A 160 -2.08 -7.81 -2.68
C HIS A 160 -0.87 -7.15 -2.00
N ILE A 161 -0.66 -5.89 -2.34
CA ILE A 161 0.50 -5.11 -1.93
C ILE A 161 0.04 -3.83 -1.23
N GLY A 162 0.65 -3.48 -0.10
CA GLY A 162 0.52 -2.20 0.57
C GLY A 162 1.84 -1.43 0.53
N VAL A 163 1.78 -0.15 0.17
CA VAL A 163 2.92 0.77 0.24
C VAL A 163 2.56 1.90 1.18
N PHE A 164 3.21 1.93 2.33
CA PHE A 164 2.90 2.84 3.42
C PHE A 164 4.03 3.83 3.66
N GLY A 165 3.67 5.08 3.91
CA GLY A 165 4.65 6.09 4.32
C GLY A 165 4.19 7.52 4.07
N SER A 166 4.76 8.47 4.76
CA SER A 166 4.41 9.88 4.70
C SER A 166 4.63 10.48 3.30
N THR A 167 4.06 11.65 3.06
CA THR A 167 4.27 12.40 1.82
C THR A 167 5.75 12.64 1.57
N GLY A 168 6.19 12.45 0.34
CA GLY A 168 7.58 12.64 -0.07
C GLY A 168 8.54 11.50 0.30
N CYS A 169 8.08 10.39 0.90
CA CYS A 169 8.96 9.25 1.18
C CYS A 169 9.30 8.41 -0.06
N GLY A 170 8.65 8.65 -1.21
CA GLY A 170 8.95 7.94 -2.47
C GLY A 170 7.98 6.85 -2.88
N LYS A 171 6.77 6.76 -2.31
CA LYS A 171 5.76 5.72 -2.64
C LYS A 171 5.44 5.61 -4.13
N SER A 172 5.08 6.73 -4.76
CA SER A 172 4.72 6.75 -6.18
C SER A 172 5.93 6.41 -7.06
N PHE A 173 7.16 6.76 -6.63
CA PHE A 173 8.40 6.34 -7.29
C PHE A 173 8.61 4.83 -7.17
N LEU A 174 8.49 4.25 -5.96
CA LEU A 174 8.57 2.80 -5.76
C LEU A 174 7.55 2.08 -6.65
N ALA A 175 6.32 2.58 -6.70
CA ALA A 175 5.27 1.99 -7.53
C ALA A 175 5.66 2.02 -9.02
N ARG A 176 6.13 3.16 -9.54
CA ARG A 176 6.50 3.33 -10.96
C ARG A 176 7.74 2.53 -11.38
N PHE A 177 8.75 2.46 -10.53
CA PHE A 177 10.06 1.90 -10.90
C PHE A 177 10.24 0.44 -10.48
N SER A 178 9.46 -0.05 -9.52
CA SER A 178 9.59 -1.42 -9.02
C SER A 178 8.29 -2.22 -9.08
N VAL A 179 7.19 -1.72 -8.50
CA VAL A 179 5.95 -2.52 -8.36
C VAL A 179 5.24 -2.70 -9.70
N VAL A 180 5.02 -1.65 -10.47
CA VAL A 180 4.36 -1.72 -11.79
C VAL A 180 5.20 -2.55 -12.78
N PRO A 181 6.51 -2.30 -12.94
CA PRO A 181 7.34 -3.13 -13.80
C PRO A 181 7.33 -4.61 -13.42
N MET A 182 7.37 -4.94 -12.13
CA MET A 182 7.29 -6.32 -11.66
C MET A 182 5.98 -7.00 -12.09
N PHE A 183 4.83 -6.31 -12.01
CA PHE A 183 3.57 -6.85 -12.51
C PHE A 183 3.62 -7.11 -14.03
N LEU A 184 4.19 -6.18 -14.79
CA LEU A 184 4.32 -6.32 -16.25
C LEU A 184 5.24 -7.49 -16.63
N GLU A 185 6.37 -7.66 -15.96
CA GLU A 185 7.28 -8.80 -16.15
C GLU A 185 6.59 -10.13 -15.84
N ALA A 186 5.76 -10.16 -14.78
CA ALA A 186 4.94 -11.32 -14.42
C ALA A 186 3.69 -11.51 -15.31
N LYS A 187 3.57 -10.72 -16.42
CA LYS A 187 2.48 -10.81 -17.40
C LYS A 187 1.11 -10.45 -16.84
N TYR A 188 1.05 -9.57 -15.84
CA TYR A 188 -0.18 -8.92 -15.43
C TYR A 188 -0.43 -7.68 -16.31
N ARG A 189 -1.68 -7.42 -16.62
CA ARG A 189 -2.13 -6.11 -17.10
C ARG A 189 -2.21 -5.17 -15.90
N VAL A 190 -1.88 -3.91 -16.06
CA VAL A 190 -1.86 -2.95 -14.95
C VAL A 190 -2.81 -1.79 -15.23
N LEU A 191 -3.72 -1.55 -14.31
CA LEU A 191 -4.59 -0.37 -14.31
C LEU A 191 -4.24 0.49 -13.11
N VAL A 192 -3.78 1.72 -13.36
CA VAL A 192 -3.39 2.68 -12.33
C VAL A 192 -4.49 3.72 -12.16
N LEU A 193 -4.96 3.92 -10.94
CA LEU A 193 -5.87 5.00 -10.58
C LEU A 193 -5.06 6.15 -10.00
N ASP A 194 -4.76 7.14 -10.82
CA ASP A 194 -4.00 8.34 -10.43
C ASP A 194 -4.95 9.39 -9.87
N TRP A 195 -5.12 9.38 -8.54
CA TRP A 195 -6.05 10.27 -7.85
C TRP A 195 -5.77 11.75 -8.10
N SER A 196 -4.51 12.12 -8.12
CA SER A 196 -4.02 13.49 -8.26
C SER A 196 -3.79 13.90 -9.71
N GLY A 197 -3.56 12.95 -10.61
CA GLY A 197 -3.17 13.17 -12.01
C GLY A 197 -1.73 13.64 -12.20
N VAL A 198 -0.93 13.70 -11.13
CA VAL A 198 0.44 14.25 -11.20
C VAL A 198 1.53 13.20 -11.01
N ASP A 199 1.18 12.05 -10.44
CA ASP A 199 2.17 11.03 -10.10
C ASP A 199 2.42 10.02 -11.21
N TYR A 200 1.39 9.63 -11.97
CA TYR A 200 1.49 8.60 -13.00
C TYR A 200 1.12 9.10 -14.40
N ALA A 201 0.10 9.94 -14.53
CA ALA A 201 -0.36 10.42 -15.82
C ALA A 201 0.76 11.12 -16.63
N PRO A 202 1.58 12.02 -16.07
CA PRO A 202 2.69 12.62 -16.79
C PRO A 202 3.79 11.64 -17.19
N PHE A 203 3.99 10.59 -16.38
CA PHE A 203 5.03 9.59 -16.61
C PHE A 203 4.65 8.61 -17.74
N TYR A 204 3.37 8.22 -17.80
CA TYR A 204 2.86 7.23 -18.77
C TYR A 204 2.13 7.84 -19.96
N ASN A 205 2.27 9.11 -20.23
CA ASN A 205 1.66 9.98 -21.26
C ASN A 205 0.74 9.31 -22.32
N SER A 206 1.25 8.34 -23.09
CA SER A 206 0.51 7.68 -24.18
C SER A 206 -0.47 6.59 -23.70
N LYS A 207 -0.54 6.32 -22.40
CA LYS A 207 -1.36 5.27 -21.78
C LYS A 207 -2.42 5.84 -20.83
N VAL A 208 -2.71 7.14 -20.94
CA VAL A 208 -3.65 7.85 -20.06
C VAL A 208 -5.04 7.89 -20.66
N THR A 209 -6.03 7.58 -19.85
CA THR A 209 -7.46 7.83 -20.12
C THR A 209 -7.98 8.79 -19.06
N ARG A 210 -8.71 9.84 -19.45
CA ARG A 210 -9.32 10.76 -18.49
C ARG A 210 -10.59 10.13 -17.92
N ILE A 211 -10.81 10.28 -16.63
CA ILE A 211 -12.00 9.72 -15.96
C ILE A 211 -13.30 10.14 -16.62
N ARG A 212 -13.42 11.40 -17.10
CA ARG A 212 -14.63 11.92 -17.76
C ARG A 212 -14.97 11.24 -19.10
N GLU A 213 -14.05 10.48 -19.67
CA GLU A 213 -14.29 9.70 -20.87
C GLU A 213 -14.99 8.38 -20.59
N VAL A 214 -14.96 7.94 -19.32
CA VAL A 214 -15.47 6.64 -18.90
C VAL A 214 -16.91 6.77 -18.41
N ALA A 215 -17.77 5.87 -18.89
CA ALA A 215 -19.16 5.79 -18.49
C ALA A 215 -19.29 5.13 -17.10
N LEU A 216 -20.25 5.61 -16.31
CA LEU A 216 -20.67 4.98 -15.07
C LEU A 216 -21.74 3.91 -15.35
N ASP A 217 -21.83 2.87 -14.55
CA ASP A 217 -22.95 1.92 -14.55
C ASP A 217 -24.23 2.58 -13.98
N GLU A 218 -25.37 1.94 -14.16
CA GLU A 218 -26.67 2.44 -13.74
C GLU A 218 -26.72 2.71 -12.23
N ALA A 219 -26.18 1.82 -11.41
CA ALA A 219 -26.18 1.96 -9.96
C ALA A 219 -25.31 3.15 -9.52
N ALA A 220 -24.12 3.29 -10.09
CA ALA A 220 -23.24 4.43 -9.83
C ALA A 220 -23.82 5.76 -10.32
N VAL A 221 -24.54 5.77 -11.45
CA VAL A 221 -25.26 6.97 -11.95
C VAL A 221 -26.34 7.40 -10.94
N VAL A 222 -27.19 6.47 -10.50
CA VAL A 222 -28.23 6.76 -9.49
C VAL A 222 -27.59 7.28 -8.22
N GLN A 223 -26.58 6.60 -7.69
CA GLN A 223 -25.88 6.96 -6.49
C GLN A 223 -25.23 8.35 -6.60
N TYR A 224 -24.58 8.62 -7.70
CA TYR A 224 -23.94 9.91 -7.97
C TYR A 224 -24.94 11.05 -8.03
N LEU A 225 -26.00 10.93 -8.84
CA LEU A 225 -27.03 11.97 -8.99
C LEU A 225 -27.75 12.22 -7.67
N ALA A 226 -28.10 11.17 -6.95
CA ALA A 226 -28.72 11.25 -5.63
C ALA A 226 -27.81 11.94 -4.61
N THR A 227 -26.53 11.65 -4.59
CA THR A 227 -25.52 12.30 -3.72
C THR A 227 -25.46 13.81 -4.00
N LYS A 228 -25.53 14.23 -5.25
CA LYS A 228 -25.53 15.67 -5.61
C LYS A 228 -26.83 16.40 -5.16
N MET A 229 -27.89 15.64 -4.95
CA MET A 229 -29.17 16.13 -4.44
C MET A 229 -29.37 15.87 -2.91
N GLN A 230 -28.34 15.55 -2.15
CA GLN A 230 -28.35 14.99 -0.80
C GLN A 230 -29.06 15.83 0.28
N HIS A 231 -29.36 17.13 0.07
CA HIS A 231 -30.05 17.97 1.06
C HIS A 231 -31.52 17.56 1.30
N TRP A 232 -32.05 16.59 0.61
CA TRP A 232 -33.38 16.01 0.76
C TRP A 232 -33.41 14.80 1.71
N GLY A 233 -32.32 14.56 2.48
CA GLY A 233 -32.29 13.52 3.47
C GLY A 233 -32.06 12.12 2.92
N TYR A 234 -31.19 12.02 1.94
CA TYR A 234 -30.90 10.85 1.13
C TYR A 234 -30.69 9.50 1.85
N HIS A 235 -30.76 9.46 3.14
CA HIS A 235 -30.56 8.23 3.94
C HIS A 235 -31.83 7.39 4.18
N GLY A 236 -32.88 7.57 3.36
CA GLY A 236 -34.07 6.73 3.40
C GLY A 236 -34.94 6.89 4.63
N THR A 237 -34.76 7.98 5.39
CA THR A 237 -35.54 8.23 6.61
C THR A 237 -36.90 8.83 6.34
N TYR A 238 -37.08 9.47 5.19
CA TYR A 238 -38.31 10.14 4.81
C TYR A 238 -38.96 9.45 3.60
N ARG A 239 -40.29 9.32 3.64
CA ARG A 239 -41.06 8.71 2.54
C ARG A 239 -40.91 9.44 1.21
N SER A 240 -40.74 10.75 1.23
CA SER A 240 -40.47 11.55 0.03
C SER A 240 -39.15 11.20 -0.63
N ASP A 241 -38.10 10.91 0.16
CA ASP A 241 -36.76 10.61 -0.36
C ASP A 241 -36.75 9.25 -1.05
N ASN A 242 -37.45 8.27 -0.49
CA ASN A 242 -37.59 6.96 -1.09
C ASN A 242 -38.34 7.02 -2.43
N GLU A 243 -39.38 7.84 -2.55
CA GLU A 243 -40.14 8.00 -3.80
C GLU A 243 -39.27 8.68 -4.87
N ILE A 244 -38.59 9.79 -4.51
CA ILE A 244 -37.71 10.48 -5.45
C ILE A 244 -36.58 9.57 -5.92
N LEU A 245 -36.00 8.76 -5.02
CA LEU A 245 -34.98 7.78 -5.37
C LEU A 245 -35.52 6.71 -6.33
N SER A 246 -36.76 6.21 -6.09
CA SER A 246 -37.43 5.27 -6.98
C SER A 246 -37.60 5.85 -8.38
N GLN A 247 -38.09 7.09 -8.47
CA GLN A 247 -38.24 7.77 -9.77
C GLN A 247 -36.89 8.00 -10.46
N LEU A 248 -35.83 8.27 -9.71
CA LEU A 248 -34.47 8.38 -10.27
C LEU A 248 -33.98 7.03 -10.79
N GLN A 249 -34.23 5.93 -10.08
CA GLN A 249 -33.90 4.58 -10.54
C GLN A 249 -34.68 4.22 -11.82
N ASP A 250 -35.97 4.53 -11.87
CA ASP A 250 -36.80 4.32 -13.05
C ASP A 250 -36.34 5.17 -14.24
N PHE A 251 -35.91 6.42 -13.99
CA PHE A 251 -35.35 7.29 -15.02
C PHE A 251 -34.06 6.71 -15.61
N VAL A 252 -33.13 6.26 -14.78
CA VAL A 252 -31.87 5.68 -15.25
C VAL A 252 -32.15 4.37 -15.98
N GLY A 253 -32.93 3.44 -15.37
CA GLY A 253 -33.32 2.17 -15.97
C GLY A 253 -32.15 1.27 -16.35
N GLU A 254 -32.45 0.12 -16.96
CA GLU A 254 -31.48 -0.89 -17.36
C GLU A 254 -30.73 -0.56 -18.68
N SER A 255 -31.08 0.52 -19.36
CA SER A 255 -30.54 0.91 -20.67
C SER A 255 -29.90 2.28 -20.66
N TRP A 256 -29.26 2.66 -19.55
CA TRP A 256 -28.70 3.99 -19.35
C TRP A 256 -27.79 4.45 -20.50
N GLN A 257 -26.88 3.60 -20.96
CA GLN A 257 -25.94 3.95 -22.01
C GLN A 257 -26.65 4.31 -23.33
N ALA A 258 -27.69 3.58 -23.70
CA ALA A 258 -28.49 3.89 -24.89
C ALA A 258 -29.31 5.17 -24.68
N LYS A 259 -29.89 5.36 -23.48
CA LYS A 259 -30.67 6.55 -23.14
C LYS A 259 -29.81 7.81 -23.17
N VAL A 260 -28.64 7.80 -22.50
CA VAL A 260 -27.75 8.94 -22.44
C VAL A 260 -27.15 9.30 -23.80
N ALA A 261 -26.91 8.32 -24.67
CA ALA A 261 -26.42 8.55 -26.04
C ALA A 261 -27.41 9.35 -26.93
N SER A 262 -28.71 9.37 -26.60
CA SER A 262 -29.73 10.14 -27.31
C SER A 262 -29.64 11.64 -27.01
N PHE A 263 -29.02 12.06 -25.91
CA PHE A 263 -28.90 13.46 -25.52
C PHE A 263 -27.62 14.09 -26.09
N LYS A 264 -27.75 15.28 -26.66
CA LYS A 264 -26.63 16.02 -27.26
C LYS A 264 -25.88 16.85 -26.23
N THR A 265 -26.58 17.38 -25.25
CA THR A 265 -26.01 18.27 -24.22
C THR A 265 -26.42 17.83 -22.80
N ALA A 266 -25.64 18.25 -21.82
CA ALA A 266 -25.97 18.05 -20.41
C ALA A 266 -27.23 18.81 -19.99
N ALA A 267 -27.53 19.93 -20.65
CA ALA A 267 -28.75 20.70 -20.45
C ALA A 267 -29.99 19.90 -20.87
N ASP A 268 -29.93 19.23 -22.05
CA ASP A 268 -31.04 18.39 -22.54
C ASP A 268 -31.29 17.22 -21.56
N LEU A 269 -30.26 16.54 -21.16
CA LEU A 269 -30.36 15.42 -20.19
C LEU A 269 -30.90 15.90 -18.84
N ARG A 270 -30.41 17.05 -18.34
CA ARG A 270 -30.87 17.63 -17.09
C ARG A 270 -32.36 18.00 -17.14
N THR A 271 -32.83 18.55 -18.26
CA THR A 271 -34.25 18.89 -18.47
C THR A 271 -35.11 17.62 -18.51
N ALA A 272 -34.68 16.60 -19.25
CA ALA A 272 -35.40 15.32 -19.31
C ALA A 272 -35.48 14.64 -17.95
N LEU A 273 -34.38 14.66 -17.16
CA LEU A 273 -34.35 14.16 -15.81
C LEU A 273 -35.37 14.85 -14.89
N HIS A 274 -35.47 16.18 -15.00
CA HIS A 274 -36.45 16.95 -14.24
C HIS A 274 -37.87 16.55 -14.57
N ASP A 275 -38.19 16.58 -15.85
CA ASP A 275 -39.56 16.41 -16.33
C ASP A 275 -40.09 14.99 -16.11
N GLU A 276 -39.24 13.97 -16.35
CA GLU A 276 -39.62 12.55 -16.10
C GLU A 276 -39.82 12.27 -14.62
N ILE A 277 -38.95 12.79 -13.73
CA ILE A 277 -39.11 12.58 -12.28
C ILE A 277 -40.34 13.33 -11.77
N GLU A 278 -40.58 14.60 -12.21
CA GLU A 278 -41.76 15.34 -11.79
C GLU A 278 -43.04 14.61 -12.21
N GLN A 279 -43.09 14.10 -13.43
CA GLN A 279 -44.21 13.31 -13.92
C GLN A 279 -44.41 12.02 -13.12
N GLY A 280 -43.35 11.28 -12.87
CA GLY A 280 -43.40 10.05 -12.04
C GLY A 280 -43.88 10.30 -10.62
N LEU A 281 -43.50 11.42 -9.99
CA LEU A 281 -44.00 11.83 -8.68
C LEU A 281 -45.53 12.17 -8.74
N GLN A 282 -46.01 12.80 -9.82
CA GLN A 282 -47.42 13.05 -10.02
C GLN A 282 -48.23 11.77 -10.15
N ASP A 283 -47.73 10.81 -10.95
CA ASP A 283 -48.37 9.52 -11.18
C ASP A 283 -48.43 8.67 -9.89
N SER A 284 -47.35 8.63 -9.12
CA SER A 284 -47.28 7.92 -7.84
C SER A 284 -48.14 8.55 -6.74
N ALA A 285 -48.29 9.87 -6.73
CA ALA A 285 -49.13 10.56 -5.76
C ALA A 285 -50.61 10.41 -6.07
N GLY A 286 -50.99 10.26 -7.32
CA GLY A 286 -52.40 10.22 -7.80
C GLY A 286 -53.20 11.43 -7.30
N ASN A 287 -54.34 11.20 -6.69
CA ASN A 287 -55.21 12.25 -6.18
C ASN A 287 -54.77 12.89 -4.84
N LYS A 288 -53.59 12.56 -4.30
CA LYS A 288 -53.12 13.03 -3.00
C LYS A 288 -52.33 14.34 -3.10
N THR A 289 -53.00 15.43 -3.31
CA THR A 289 -52.42 16.77 -3.59
C THR A 289 -51.42 17.24 -2.54
N GLN A 290 -51.65 16.98 -1.23
CA GLN A 290 -50.72 17.37 -0.17
C GLN A 290 -49.42 16.57 -0.19
N LEU A 291 -49.52 15.29 -0.55
CA LEU A 291 -48.38 14.41 -0.70
C LEU A 291 -47.51 14.82 -1.89
N LEU A 292 -48.12 15.06 -3.03
CA LEU A 292 -47.46 15.56 -4.21
C LEU A 292 -46.74 16.89 -3.95
N ALA A 293 -47.41 17.86 -3.30
CA ALA A 293 -46.81 19.15 -2.97
C ALA A 293 -45.56 19.02 -2.09
N ASN A 294 -45.53 18.03 -1.17
CA ASN A 294 -44.37 17.77 -0.35
C ASN A 294 -43.21 17.13 -1.17
N TRP A 295 -43.53 16.16 -2.01
CA TRP A 295 -42.54 15.46 -2.85
C TRP A 295 -41.92 16.41 -3.86
N THR A 296 -42.73 17.17 -4.61
CA THR A 296 -42.26 18.16 -5.57
C THR A 296 -41.38 19.21 -4.89
N ARG A 297 -41.78 19.76 -3.74
CA ARG A 297 -40.97 20.74 -3.01
C ARG A 297 -39.62 20.20 -2.60
N ASN A 298 -39.55 18.94 -2.13
CA ASN A 298 -38.30 18.30 -1.74
C ASN A 298 -37.43 18.01 -2.96
N PHE A 299 -38.01 17.50 -4.04
CA PHE A 299 -37.33 17.27 -5.30
C PHE A 299 -36.74 18.57 -5.86
N GLU A 300 -37.54 19.61 -6.00
CA GLU A 300 -37.10 20.91 -6.52
C GLU A 300 -35.94 21.49 -5.72
N ARG A 301 -35.98 21.37 -4.39
CA ARG A 301 -34.88 21.80 -3.54
C ARG A 301 -33.61 21.02 -3.79
N GLY A 302 -33.71 19.73 -4.12
CA GLY A 302 -32.62 18.86 -4.51
C GLY A 302 -32.08 19.20 -5.89
N PHE A 303 -32.95 19.25 -6.83
CA PHE A 303 -32.62 19.43 -8.23
C PHE A 303 -31.91 20.77 -8.51
N ARG A 304 -32.18 21.85 -7.73
CA ARG A 304 -31.46 23.12 -7.83
C ARG A 304 -29.96 23.00 -7.58
N LYS A 305 -29.49 21.98 -6.86
CA LYS A 305 -28.06 21.75 -6.62
C LYS A 305 -27.40 20.93 -7.71
N LEU A 306 -28.19 20.21 -8.50
CA LEU A 306 -27.69 19.44 -9.63
C LEU A 306 -27.37 20.40 -10.80
N THR A 307 -26.10 20.64 -11.02
CA THR A 307 -25.61 21.52 -12.12
C THR A 307 -25.41 20.73 -13.40
N GLU A 308 -25.30 21.44 -14.54
CA GLU A 308 -24.93 20.80 -15.82
C GLU A 308 -23.56 20.10 -15.76
N GLU A 309 -22.60 20.65 -14.99
CA GLU A 309 -21.30 20.01 -14.80
C GLU A 309 -21.43 18.65 -14.09
N HIS A 310 -22.33 18.54 -13.13
CA HIS A 310 -22.63 17.24 -12.50
C HIS A 310 -23.25 16.27 -13.52
N VAL A 311 -24.14 16.74 -14.38
CA VAL A 311 -24.77 15.89 -15.40
C VAL A 311 -23.78 15.46 -16.48
N LYS A 312 -22.80 16.28 -16.84
CA LYS A 312 -21.73 15.90 -17.78
C LYS A 312 -20.95 14.67 -17.34
N VAL A 313 -20.78 14.48 -16.03
CA VAL A 313 -20.04 13.32 -15.48
C VAL A 313 -20.71 12.00 -15.86
N VAL A 314 -22.04 11.95 -15.86
CA VAL A 314 -22.80 10.74 -16.19
C VAL A 314 -22.99 10.54 -17.69
N MET A 315 -22.40 11.39 -18.53
CA MET A 315 -22.45 11.31 -20.00
C MET A 315 -21.20 10.67 -20.63
N GLY A 316 -20.33 10.07 -19.84
CA GLY A 316 -19.18 9.32 -20.36
C GLY A 316 -19.63 8.22 -21.34
N ARG A 317 -18.81 7.93 -22.34
CA ARG A 317 -19.18 7.01 -23.44
C ARG A 317 -18.35 5.74 -23.50
N LYS A 318 -17.12 5.77 -23.01
CA LYS A 318 -16.24 4.62 -22.96
C LYS A 318 -16.63 3.75 -21.77
N THR A 319 -17.10 2.55 -22.00
CA THR A 319 -17.50 1.68 -20.90
C THR A 319 -16.28 1.16 -20.13
N VAL A 320 -16.48 0.79 -18.87
CA VAL A 320 -15.44 0.14 -18.06
C VAL A 320 -15.08 -1.22 -18.67
N GLU A 321 -16.04 -1.91 -19.27
CA GLU A 321 -15.82 -3.16 -20.00
C GLU A 321 -14.85 -2.97 -21.17
N GLU A 322 -15.06 -1.92 -21.99
CA GLU A 322 -14.15 -1.56 -23.08
C GLU A 322 -12.76 -1.18 -22.54
N LEU A 323 -12.70 -0.47 -21.40
CA LEU A 323 -11.45 -0.09 -20.77
C LEU A 323 -10.65 -1.32 -20.34
N VAL A 324 -11.30 -2.27 -19.68
CA VAL A 324 -10.66 -3.49 -19.14
C VAL A 324 -10.32 -4.48 -20.27
N SER A 325 -11.21 -4.66 -21.26
CA SER A 325 -10.99 -5.57 -22.39
C SER A 325 -9.87 -5.12 -23.33
N ASN A 326 -9.78 -3.81 -23.57
CA ASN A 326 -8.75 -3.21 -24.43
C ASN A 326 -7.39 -3.00 -23.72
N LEU A 327 -7.33 -3.24 -22.42
CA LEU A 327 -6.08 -3.11 -21.66
C LEU A 327 -5.09 -4.20 -22.05
N LYS A 328 -3.97 -3.81 -22.69
CA LYS A 328 -2.91 -4.75 -23.10
C LYS A 328 -1.81 -4.90 -22.07
N ASP A 329 -1.19 -3.80 -21.68
CA ASP A 329 -0.08 -3.75 -20.74
C ASP A 329 -0.44 -2.89 -19.52
N ILE A 330 -0.41 -1.56 -19.69
CA ILE A 330 -0.72 -0.58 -18.66
C ILE A 330 -1.67 0.48 -19.21
N SER A 331 -2.59 0.91 -18.34
CA SER A 331 -3.38 2.13 -18.53
C SER A 331 -3.44 2.91 -17.23
N VAL A 332 -3.40 4.22 -17.34
CA VAL A 332 -3.54 5.15 -16.21
C VAL A 332 -4.84 5.91 -16.35
N ILE A 333 -5.67 5.88 -15.33
CA ILE A 333 -6.86 6.71 -15.24
C ILE A 333 -6.48 7.99 -14.51
N ASP A 334 -6.45 9.08 -15.25
CA ASP A 334 -6.24 10.40 -14.70
C ASP A 334 -7.54 10.94 -14.11
N MET A 335 -7.55 11.16 -12.80
CA MET A 335 -8.75 11.52 -12.04
C MET A 335 -8.74 12.97 -11.53
N HIS A 336 -7.76 13.80 -11.91
CA HIS A 336 -7.57 15.13 -11.30
C HIS A 336 -8.70 16.14 -11.59
N GLU A 337 -9.39 15.99 -12.74
CA GLU A 337 -10.38 16.97 -13.21
C GLU A 337 -11.76 16.87 -12.54
N VAL A 338 -11.96 15.91 -11.63
CA VAL A 338 -13.28 15.64 -11.04
C VAL A 338 -13.20 15.61 -9.50
N GLY A 339 -14.34 15.76 -8.86
CA GLY A 339 -14.44 15.72 -7.39
C GLY A 339 -14.38 14.31 -6.83
N THR A 340 -14.36 14.21 -5.48
CA THR A 340 -14.25 12.94 -4.76
C THR A 340 -15.40 11.98 -5.08
N ASP A 341 -16.64 12.49 -5.14
CA ASP A 341 -17.81 11.64 -5.40
C ASP A 341 -17.76 11.01 -6.79
N GLU A 342 -17.32 11.76 -7.80
CA GLU A 342 -17.15 11.26 -9.17
C GLU A 342 -16.07 10.16 -9.24
N LYS A 343 -14.95 10.38 -8.56
CA LYS A 343 -13.87 9.39 -8.49
C LYS A 343 -14.32 8.09 -7.84
N LEU A 344 -15.08 8.19 -6.75
CA LEU A 344 -15.62 7.04 -6.03
C LEU A 344 -16.70 6.31 -6.83
N SER A 345 -17.59 7.04 -7.52
CA SER A 345 -18.61 6.44 -8.39
C SER A 345 -17.98 5.68 -9.56
N PHE A 346 -16.95 6.25 -10.20
CA PHE A 346 -16.18 5.53 -11.21
C PHE A 346 -15.51 4.29 -10.63
N PHE A 347 -14.92 4.40 -9.42
CA PHE A 347 -14.31 3.25 -8.77
C PHE A 347 -15.32 2.13 -8.50
N SER A 348 -16.54 2.47 -8.04
CA SER A 348 -17.61 1.50 -7.81
C SER A 348 -17.99 0.79 -9.12
N THR A 349 -18.16 1.52 -10.21
CA THR A 349 -18.41 0.95 -11.55
C THR A 349 -17.30 -0.04 -11.95
N LEU A 350 -16.04 0.36 -11.82
CA LEU A 350 -14.90 -0.50 -12.15
C LEU A 350 -14.85 -1.76 -11.26
N ALA A 351 -15.03 -1.59 -9.95
CA ALA A 351 -14.95 -2.68 -9.00
C ALA A 351 -16.09 -3.69 -9.17
N ASN A 352 -17.32 -3.22 -9.46
CA ASN A 352 -18.46 -4.07 -9.78
C ASN A 352 -18.16 -4.90 -11.03
N HIS A 353 -17.71 -4.27 -12.11
CA HIS A 353 -17.36 -4.98 -13.34
C HIS A 353 -16.28 -6.06 -13.11
N LEU A 354 -15.21 -5.73 -12.34
CA LEU A 354 -14.17 -6.71 -12.01
C LEU A 354 -14.73 -7.86 -11.15
N THR A 355 -15.67 -7.58 -10.26
CA THR A 355 -16.34 -8.58 -9.43
C THR A 355 -17.19 -9.52 -10.30
N ASP A 356 -17.98 -8.99 -11.23
CA ASP A 356 -18.79 -9.76 -12.16
C ASP A 356 -17.93 -10.70 -13.02
N LEU A 357 -16.78 -10.21 -13.49
CA LEU A 357 -15.82 -11.05 -14.21
C LEU A 357 -15.27 -12.19 -13.33
N MET A 358 -14.97 -11.91 -12.06
CA MET A 358 -14.53 -12.95 -11.12
C MET A 358 -15.65 -13.96 -10.81
N ASP A 359 -16.87 -13.50 -10.60
CA ASP A 359 -18.03 -14.35 -10.34
C ASP A 359 -18.38 -15.24 -11.54
N SER A 360 -18.11 -14.79 -12.76
CA SER A 360 -18.18 -15.61 -13.97
C SER A 360 -17.06 -16.65 -14.08
N GLY A 361 -16.10 -16.67 -13.16
CA GLY A 361 -14.98 -17.62 -13.13
C GLY A 361 -13.77 -17.20 -13.97
N GLN A 362 -13.73 -15.98 -14.48
CA GLN A 362 -12.64 -15.52 -15.35
C GLN A 362 -11.33 -15.29 -14.59
N GLU A 363 -10.21 -15.72 -15.15
CA GLU A 363 -8.86 -15.35 -14.70
C GLU A 363 -8.49 -13.99 -15.29
N LEU A 364 -8.28 -12.98 -14.45
CA LEU A 364 -8.10 -11.60 -14.89
C LEU A 364 -6.65 -11.27 -15.27
N ARG A 365 -5.67 -11.80 -14.53
CA ARG A 365 -4.25 -11.35 -14.58
C ARG A 365 -4.14 -9.83 -14.62
N LEU A 366 -4.80 -9.19 -13.67
CA LEU A 366 -4.91 -7.73 -13.57
C LEU A 366 -4.34 -7.25 -12.25
N ALA A 367 -3.52 -6.21 -12.29
CA ALA A 367 -3.11 -5.45 -11.12
C ALA A 367 -3.81 -4.09 -11.12
N LEU A 368 -4.57 -3.81 -10.07
CA LEU A 368 -5.18 -2.52 -9.82
C LEU A 368 -4.28 -1.76 -8.84
N VAL A 369 -3.62 -0.71 -9.33
CA VAL A 369 -2.79 0.17 -8.51
C VAL A 369 -3.62 1.36 -8.07
N ILE A 370 -3.87 1.47 -6.78
CA ILE A 370 -4.71 2.51 -6.16
C ILE A 370 -3.79 3.49 -5.45
N ASP A 371 -3.63 4.66 -6.03
CA ASP A 371 -2.96 5.77 -5.36
C ASP A 371 -3.92 6.45 -4.38
N GLU A 372 -3.38 7.04 -3.29
CA GLU A 372 -4.18 7.68 -2.24
C GLU A 372 -5.28 6.77 -1.64
N GLY A 373 -4.91 5.55 -1.22
CA GLY A 373 -5.81 4.55 -0.67
C GLY A 373 -6.82 5.06 0.38
N PRO A 374 -6.46 5.95 1.31
CA PRO A 374 -7.40 6.53 2.29
C PRO A 374 -8.58 7.29 1.66
N GLN A 375 -8.47 7.73 0.42
CA GLN A 375 -9.58 8.36 -0.28
C GLN A 375 -10.69 7.37 -0.64
N TYR A 376 -10.33 6.11 -0.88
CA TYR A 376 -11.25 5.02 -1.24
C TYR A 376 -11.73 4.24 -0.01
N CYS A 377 -10.83 3.92 0.90
CA CYS A 377 -11.12 3.08 2.06
C CYS A 377 -10.48 3.64 3.35
N PRO A 378 -10.91 4.82 3.83
CA PRO A 378 -10.38 5.41 5.05
C PRO A 378 -10.62 4.50 6.27
N TRP A 379 -10.01 4.83 7.39
CA TRP A 379 -10.17 4.10 8.65
C TRP A 379 -11.65 3.92 9.04
N GLU A 380 -12.43 4.99 8.97
CA GLU A 380 -13.88 5.00 9.23
C GLU A 380 -14.65 5.50 7.99
N PRO A 381 -14.94 4.61 7.03
CA PRO A 381 -15.57 5.00 5.77
C PRO A 381 -17.03 5.39 5.96
N LYS A 382 -17.49 6.40 5.19
CA LYS A 382 -18.90 6.88 5.18
C LYS A 382 -19.35 7.10 3.73
N GLY A 383 -20.66 6.94 3.48
CA GLY A 383 -21.25 7.19 2.16
C GLY A 383 -20.58 6.37 1.06
N LEU A 384 -20.18 7.01 -0.02
CA LEU A 384 -19.51 6.36 -1.15
C LEU A 384 -18.18 5.67 -0.77
N GLN A 385 -17.48 6.18 0.23
CA GLN A 385 -16.27 5.52 0.74
C GLN A 385 -16.57 4.20 1.44
N TYR A 386 -17.73 4.08 2.09
CA TYR A 386 -18.14 2.81 2.69
C TYR A 386 -18.36 1.75 1.60
N GLU A 387 -19.06 2.11 0.54
CA GLU A 387 -19.29 1.23 -0.63
C GLU A 387 -17.95 0.84 -1.28
N ALA A 388 -17.10 1.80 -1.59
CA ALA A 388 -15.77 1.53 -2.14
C ALA A 388 -14.94 0.60 -1.23
N THR A 389 -15.01 0.78 0.09
CA THR A 389 -14.32 -0.07 1.07
C THR A 389 -14.82 -1.52 1.00
N GLU A 390 -16.14 -1.74 0.93
CA GLU A 390 -16.71 -3.09 0.83
C GLU A 390 -16.31 -3.76 -0.49
N LEU A 391 -16.31 -3.04 -1.59
CA LEU A 391 -15.84 -3.53 -2.89
C LEU A 391 -14.36 -3.92 -2.86
N ILE A 392 -13.49 -3.10 -2.26
CA ILE A 392 -12.06 -3.43 -2.10
C ILE A 392 -11.89 -4.70 -1.24
N LYS A 393 -12.64 -4.84 -0.15
CA LYS A 393 -12.60 -6.06 0.67
C LYS A 393 -13.01 -7.29 -0.15
N GLY A 394 -14.07 -7.19 -0.93
CA GLY A 394 -14.54 -8.25 -1.84
C GLY A 394 -13.46 -8.64 -2.85
N MET A 395 -12.90 -7.66 -3.55
CA MET A 395 -11.81 -7.89 -4.51
C MET A 395 -10.57 -8.51 -3.84
N CYS A 396 -10.20 -8.08 -2.64
CA CYS A 396 -9.08 -8.67 -1.90
C CYS A 396 -9.39 -10.11 -1.43
N ALA A 397 -10.61 -10.44 -1.12
CA ALA A 397 -10.99 -11.79 -0.69
C ALA A 397 -11.04 -12.77 -1.86
N LEU A 398 -11.62 -12.38 -2.99
CA LEU A 398 -11.83 -13.22 -4.17
C LEU A 398 -10.65 -13.19 -5.14
N GLY A 399 -9.97 -12.06 -5.26
CA GLY A 399 -8.98 -11.77 -6.29
C GLY A 399 -7.85 -12.77 -6.42
N ARG A 400 -7.45 -13.41 -5.32
CA ARG A 400 -6.38 -14.44 -5.33
C ARG A 400 -6.67 -15.57 -6.31
N LYS A 401 -7.91 -16.05 -6.38
CA LYS A 401 -8.33 -17.17 -7.24
C LYS A 401 -8.35 -16.74 -8.71
N HIS A 402 -8.64 -15.48 -8.97
CA HIS A 402 -8.84 -14.91 -10.30
C HIS A 402 -7.62 -14.13 -10.81
N LYS A 403 -6.48 -14.20 -10.11
CA LYS A 403 -5.27 -13.43 -10.41
C LYS A 403 -5.53 -11.92 -10.53
N LEU A 404 -6.43 -11.40 -9.69
CA LEU A 404 -6.55 -9.97 -9.45
C LEU A 404 -5.63 -9.59 -8.29
N SER A 405 -4.78 -8.60 -8.50
CA SER A 405 -3.96 -7.99 -7.44
C SER A 405 -4.40 -6.56 -7.19
N VAL A 406 -4.46 -6.16 -5.93
CA VAL A 406 -4.60 -4.76 -5.52
C VAL A 406 -3.27 -4.31 -4.94
N ALA A 407 -2.70 -3.26 -5.51
CA ALA A 407 -1.54 -2.56 -4.97
C ALA A 407 -1.99 -1.19 -4.47
N MET A 408 -1.98 -0.97 -3.17
CA MET A 408 -2.53 0.22 -2.55
C MET A 408 -1.44 1.07 -1.92
N LEU A 409 -1.40 2.35 -2.29
CA LEU A 409 -0.50 3.33 -1.70
C LEU A 409 -1.24 4.16 -0.67
N SER A 410 -0.64 4.35 0.51
CA SER A 410 -1.25 5.10 1.60
C SER A 410 -0.24 6.00 2.30
N GLN A 411 -0.67 7.22 2.65
CA GLN A 411 0.15 8.16 3.41
C GLN A 411 0.25 7.79 4.89
N GLY A 412 -0.72 7.03 5.40
CA GLY A 412 -0.72 6.50 6.76
C GLY A 412 -1.09 5.02 6.80
N ILE A 413 -0.79 4.37 7.92
CA ILE A 413 -1.10 2.95 8.14
C ILE A 413 -2.48 2.84 8.79
N SER A 414 -2.76 3.68 9.78
CA SER A 414 -3.96 3.61 10.62
C SER A 414 -4.48 5.01 11.01
N GLY A 415 -5.62 5.08 11.71
CA GLY A 415 -6.22 6.34 12.14
C GLY A 415 -6.69 7.20 10.96
N ASP A 416 -6.80 8.50 11.18
CA ASP A 416 -7.41 9.46 10.25
C ASP A 416 -6.72 9.55 8.88
N ILE A 417 -5.42 9.23 8.83
CA ILE A 417 -4.61 9.27 7.61
C ILE A 417 -4.37 7.88 6.98
N GLY A 418 -4.88 6.84 7.62
CA GLY A 418 -4.66 5.45 7.24
C GLY A 418 -5.85 4.82 6.52
N ILE A 419 -5.71 3.54 6.23
CA ILE A 419 -6.70 2.73 5.54
C ILE A 419 -7.44 1.79 6.50
N ASN A 420 -8.63 1.34 6.08
CA ASN A 420 -9.47 0.41 6.81
C ASN A 420 -8.71 -0.86 7.22
N ALA A 421 -8.87 -1.27 8.47
CA ALA A 421 -8.13 -2.39 9.05
C ALA A 421 -8.38 -3.73 8.33
N ALA A 422 -9.61 -3.96 7.84
CA ALA A 422 -9.94 -5.19 7.12
C ALA A 422 -9.29 -5.22 5.73
N VAL A 423 -9.20 -4.09 5.03
CA VAL A 423 -8.43 -3.96 3.77
C VAL A 423 -6.95 -4.21 4.05
N ARG A 424 -6.37 -3.50 5.03
CA ARG A 424 -4.95 -3.61 5.39
C ARG A 424 -4.51 -5.03 5.68
N ARG A 425 -5.31 -5.82 6.39
CA ARG A 425 -5.03 -7.24 6.69
C ARG A 425 -4.93 -8.12 5.45
N ASN A 426 -5.52 -7.72 4.34
CA ASN A 426 -5.44 -8.45 3.07
C ASN A 426 -4.23 -8.07 2.21
N LEU A 427 -3.55 -6.95 2.50
CA LEU A 427 -2.32 -6.55 1.82
C LEU A 427 -1.14 -7.36 2.41
N ASN A 428 -0.91 -8.54 1.85
CA ASN A 428 0.00 -9.53 2.43
C ASN A 428 1.48 -9.30 2.13
N THR A 429 1.79 -8.34 1.28
CA THR A 429 3.14 -7.81 1.04
C THR A 429 3.11 -6.33 1.34
N GLN A 430 4.06 -5.87 2.15
CA GLN A 430 4.09 -4.47 2.57
C GLN A 430 5.47 -3.86 2.37
N PHE A 431 5.44 -2.58 1.99
CA PHE A 431 6.59 -1.70 1.93
C PHE A 431 6.35 -0.55 2.91
N PHE A 432 7.19 -0.43 3.92
CA PHE A 432 7.11 0.62 4.94
C PHE A 432 8.23 1.62 4.72
N GLY A 433 7.91 2.80 4.22
CA GLY A 433 8.81 3.94 4.13
C GLY A 433 8.77 4.81 5.39
N ARG A 434 9.24 6.06 5.28
CA ARG A 434 9.14 7.02 6.39
C ARG A 434 7.69 7.23 6.80
N ILE A 435 7.38 7.06 8.09
CA ILE A 435 6.02 7.17 8.65
C ILE A 435 5.78 8.50 9.36
N HIS A 436 4.51 8.78 9.63
CA HIS A 436 4.11 9.84 10.54
C HIS A 436 4.14 9.33 12.00
N PRO A 437 4.43 10.16 13.03
CA PRO A 437 4.43 9.74 14.43
C PRO A 437 3.13 9.05 14.89
N LEU A 438 1.99 9.38 14.33
CA LEU A 438 0.70 8.73 14.62
C LEU A 438 0.66 7.25 14.24
N ASP A 439 1.49 6.82 13.30
CA ASP A 439 1.56 5.44 12.82
C ASP A 439 2.55 4.54 13.59
N MET A 440 3.31 5.11 14.54
CA MET A 440 4.36 4.38 15.26
C MET A 440 3.87 3.08 15.92
N MET A 441 2.72 3.13 16.57
CA MET A 441 2.16 1.95 17.24
C MET A 441 1.85 0.83 16.24
N GLU A 442 1.24 1.16 15.13
CA GLU A 442 0.87 0.17 14.11
C GLU A 442 2.11 -0.36 13.35
N ALA A 443 3.03 0.52 12.98
CA ALA A 443 4.33 0.11 12.40
C ALA A 443 5.10 -0.79 13.35
N GLY A 444 5.09 -0.47 14.66
CA GLY A 444 5.70 -1.29 15.71
C GLY A 444 5.11 -2.69 15.77
N ASN A 445 3.80 -2.86 15.66
CA ASN A 445 3.16 -4.17 15.63
C ASN A 445 3.68 -5.06 14.49
N TRP A 446 4.06 -4.47 13.36
CA TRP A 446 4.56 -5.19 12.19
C TRP A 446 6.08 -5.42 12.20
N LEU A 447 6.87 -4.50 12.74
CA LEU A 447 8.31 -4.43 12.53
C LEU A 447 9.14 -4.73 13.80
N SER A 448 8.64 -4.36 14.99
CA SER A 448 9.36 -4.57 16.25
C SER A 448 9.66 -6.05 16.56
N PRO A 449 8.82 -7.04 16.19
CA PRO A 449 9.18 -8.45 16.37
C PRO A 449 10.48 -8.86 15.68
N TYR A 450 10.86 -8.12 14.64
CA TYR A 450 12.08 -8.34 13.85
C TYR A 450 13.24 -7.44 14.26
N GLY A 451 13.13 -6.72 15.39
CA GLY A 451 14.18 -5.85 15.92
C GLY A 451 14.30 -4.49 15.21
N ILE A 452 13.28 -4.10 14.42
CA ILE A 452 13.20 -2.78 13.78
C ILE A 452 12.42 -1.86 14.72
N SER A 453 13.04 -0.75 15.15
CA SER A 453 12.36 0.25 15.96
C SER A 453 11.44 1.11 15.10
N PRO A 454 10.19 1.37 15.51
CA PRO A 454 9.32 2.33 14.79
C PRO A 454 9.91 3.73 14.69
N GLU A 455 10.75 4.11 15.65
CA GLU A 455 11.47 5.39 15.67
C GLU A 455 12.43 5.52 14.48
N ASP A 456 13.03 4.42 14.03
CA ASP A 456 13.93 4.42 12.86
C ASP A 456 13.18 4.84 11.59
N LEU A 457 11.88 4.52 11.49
CA LEU A 457 11.06 4.91 10.35
C LEU A 457 10.72 6.41 10.32
N LEU A 458 10.78 7.11 11.46
CA LEU A 458 10.52 8.57 11.50
C LEU A 458 11.60 9.35 10.76
N SER A 459 12.83 8.86 10.81
CA SER A 459 14.01 9.51 10.21
C SER A 459 14.49 8.85 8.92
N MET A 460 13.76 7.84 8.42
CA MET A 460 14.13 7.12 7.21
C MET A 460 14.25 8.06 6.00
N GLU A 461 15.29 7.89 5.23
CA GLU A 461 15.53 8.68 4.02
C GLU A 461 14.48 8.37 2.93
N PRO A 462 14.12 9.37 2.10
CA PRO A 462 13.25 9.11 0.95
C PRO A 462 13.83 8.04 0.02
N GLY A 463 12.96 7.13 -0.46
CA GLY A 463 13.38 6.04 -1.34
C GLY A 463 13.82 4.77 -0.60
N HIS A 464 13.86 4.79 0.72
CA HIS A 464 14.12 3.61 1.54
C HIS A 464 12.82 3.01 2.08
N PHE A 465 12.71 1.68 2.04
CA PHE A 465 11.53 0.94 2.49
C PHE A 465 11.94 -0.37 3.16
N TYR A 466 11.28 -0.72 4.26
CA TYR A 466 11.30 -2.09 4.75
C TYR A 466 10.30 -2.92 3.95
N TYR A 467 10.81 -3.90 3.22
CA TYR A 467 10.05 -4.85 2.42
C TYR A 467 9.75 -6.10 3.21
N SER A 468 8.46 -6.40 3.42
CA SER A 468 7.97 -7.49 4.26
C SER A 468 6.83 -8.25 3.58
N GLY A 469 6.51 -9.43 4.10
CA GLY A 469 5.33 -10.19 3.71
C GLY A 469 5.60 -11.31 2.73
N ARG A 470 4.54 -11.79 2.06
CA ARG A 470 4.59 -13.07 1.36
C ARG A 470 5.50 -13.13 0.14
N MET A 471 5.65 -12.01 -0.56
CA MET A 471 6.57 -11.96 -1.70
C MET A 471 8.03 -11.93 -1.26
N ASN A 472 8.32 -11.50 -0.03
CA ASN A 472 9.68 -11.48 0.49
C ASN A 472 10.11 -12.91 0.86
N PRO A 473 11.10 -13.51 0.19
CA PRO A 473 11.60 -14.83 0.54
C PRO A 473 12.38 -14.86 1.87
N SER A 474 12.76 -13.69 2.38
CA SER A 474 13.39 -13.56 3.70
C SER A 474 12.38 -13.79 4.83
N PRO A 475 12.77 -14.47 5.92
CA PRO A 475 11.91 -14.63 7.10
C PRO A 475 11.68 -13.33 7.89
N ILE A 476 12.45 -12.29 7.58
CA ILE A 476 12.38 -10.97 8.23
C ILE A 476 12.31 -9.87 7.17
N PRO A 477 11.82 -8.66 7.52
CA PRO A 477 11.82 -7.53 6.60
C PRO A 477 13.24 -7.17 6.15
N LEU A 478 13.39 -6.84 4.87
CA LEU A 478 14.64 -6.37 4.26
C LEU A 478 14.56 -4.85 4.02
N LEU A 479 15.60 -4.12 4.42
CA LEU A 479 15.71 -2.71 4.03
C LEU A 479 16.13 -2.61 2.57
N MET A 480 15.37 -1.92 1.78
CA MET A 480 15.63 -1.75 0.35
C MET A 480 15.58 -0.28 -0.07
N THR A 481 16.28 0.00 -1.13
CA THR A 481 16.14 1.24 -1.91
C THR A 481 16.03 0.93 -3.39
N PHE A 482 15.75 1.93 -4.22
CA PHE A 482 15.62 1.76 -5.66
C PHE A 482 16.23 2.95 -6.40
N LYS A 483 16.68 2.69 -7.65
CA LYS A 483 17.21 3.74 -8.53
C LYS A 483 16.06 4.40 -9.27
N ALA A 484 15.73 5.62 -8.90
CA ALA A 484 14.90 6.49 -9.72
C ALA A 484 15.83 7.13 -10.76
N GLU A 485 15.66 6.79 -12.04
CA GLU A 485 16.25 7.59 -13.11
C GLU A 485 15.51 8.92 -13.11
N GLY A 486 16.25 10.02 -12.93
CA GLY A 486 15.73 11.37 -12.99
C GLY A 486 15.24 11.75 -14.38
#